data_534282f4ac0bd1ba73ef83160c37294f
#
_entry.id   534282f4ac0bd1ba73ef83160c37294f
#
_cell.length_a   1.000
_cell.length_b   1.000
_cell.length_c   1.000
_cell.angle_alpha   90.00
_cell.angle_beta   90.00
_cell.angle_gamma   90.00
#
_symmetry.space_group_name_H-M   'P 1'
#
loop_
_entity.id
_entity.type
_entity.pdbx_description
1 polymer ?
#
loop_
_entity_poly.entity_id
_entity_poly.type
_entity_poly.pdbx_seq_one_letter_code
_entity_poly.pdbx_strand_id
1 'polypeptide(L)'
;MSKLQAANGASHFVEANGVRLHYLDYGTAGERPMLCIHGGAAHAHWFDYVAPGFTADHHVRSLDLRGHGDSAWAQPSSYSWHTFADDVNAFVEQLDLRDFVLIGHSMGGMISLVYAAMHPGRLARLVIVDTIMLMPMERVARMNEFGRKPARAYATQEELIARYRLEPAESQMAAPEVIRRMAMHSGRQGPDGRWRHKADRSVSAYFRQIAGVPLWEKVKVPALVIRGERSRRFTPAQFAEVRARAPQVQLAEVPASDHHITLDNPHGFVEAVRNFL
;
A
#
# COMPACT_ATOMS: atom_id res chain seq x y z
N MET A 1 25.51 -9.58 0.44
CA MET A 1 24.55 -8.75 -0.33
C MET A 1 24.56 -7.33 0.26
N SER A 2 24.80 -6.28 -0.56
CA SER A 2 24.74 -4.89 -0.06
C SER A 2 23.30 -4.60 0.42
N LYS A 3 23.16 -3.93 1.58
CA LYS A 3 21.84 -3.47 2.04
C LYS A 3 21.27 -2.52 0.98
N LEU A 4 20.02 -2.76 0.54
CA LEU A 4 19.31 -1.79 -0.29
C LEU A 4 19.22 -0.47 0.50
N GLN A 5 19.73 0.60 -0.08
CA GLN A 5 19.60 1.93 0.51
C GLN A 5 18.23 2.48 0.14
N ALA A 6 17.60 3.20 1.07
CA ALA A 6 16.36 3.89 0.78
C ALA A 6 16.58 4.97 -0.29
N ALA A 7 15.74 4.97 -1.32
CA ALA A 7 15.69 6.08 -2.26
C ALA A 7 14.87 7.24 -1.71
N ASN A 8 15.14 8.43 -2.21
CA ASN A 8 14.29 9.60 -2.01
C ASN A 8 13.57 9.88 -3.33
N GLY A 9 12.31 9.46 -3.43
CA GLY A 9 11.46 9.84 -4.56
C GLY A 9 11.20 11.35 -4.57
N ALA A 10 11.10 11.94 -5.75
CA ALA A 10 10.68 13.33 -5.90
C ALA A 10 9.20 13.46 -5.56
N SER A 11 8.85 14.46 -4.74
CA SER A 11 7.47 14.71 -4.28
C SER A 11 6.69 15.48 -5.34
N HIS A 12 5.53 14.95 -5.72
CA HIS A 12 4.62 15.55 -6.69
C HIS A 12 3.19 15.49 -6.21
N PHE A 13 2.35 16.34 -6.80
CA PHE A 13 0.92 16.39 -6.53
C PHE A 13 0.12 16.38 -7.83
N VAL A 14 -1.07 15.81 -7.78
CA VAL A 14 -2.02 15.77 -8.88
C VAL A 14 -3.44 15.92 -8.35
N GLU A 15 -4.29 16.65 -9.07
CA GLU A 15 -5.72 16.69 -8.77
C GLU A 15 -6.40 15.54 -9.49
N ALA A 16 -6.94 14.58 -8.74
CA ALA A 16 -7.58 13.41 -9.29
C ALA A 16 -8.84 13.07 -8.48
N ASN A 17 -9.95 12.79 -9.15
CA ASN A 17 -11.23 12.42 -8.53
C ASN A 17 -11.67 13.39 -7.40
N GLY A 18 -11.46 14.71 -7.61
CA GLY A 18 -11.84 15.76 -6.66
C GLY A 18 -11.00 15.85 -5.39
N VAL A 19 -9.83 15.19 -5.35
CA VAL A 19 -8.87 15.30 -4.25
C VAL A 19 -7.47 15.55 -4.77
N ARG A 20 -6.68 16.31 -4.00
CA ARG A 20 -5.27 16.50 -4.24
C ARG A 20 -4.50 15.31 -3.71
N LEU A 21 -3.96 14.49 -4.61
CA LEU A 21 -3.16 13.32 -4.30
C LEU A 21 -1.68 13.64 -4.39
N HIS A 22 -0.91 13.15 -3.44
CA HIS A 22 0.54 13.19 -3.42
C HIS A 22 1.11 11.86 -3.92
N TYR A 23 2.24 11.91 -4.62
CA TYR A 23 3.00 10.72 -4.95
C TYR A 23 4.50 10.99 -4.95
N LEU A 24 5.28 9.94 -4.78
CA LEU A 24 6.72 9.94 -4.94
C LEU A 24 7.06 9.36 -6.32
N ASP A 25 7.87 10.09 -7.07
CA ASP A 25 8.46 9.64 -8.33
C ASP A 25 9.93 9.29 -8.09
N TYR A 26 10.29 8.03 -8.29
CA TYR A 26 11.65 7.55 -8.10
C TYR A 26 12.50 7.64 -9.38
N GLY A 27 11.93 8.20 -10.43
CA GLY A 27 12.59 8.31 -11.72
C GLY A 27 12.76 6.96 -12.40
N THR A 28 13.47 6.96 -13.49
CA THR A 28 13.71 5.77 -14.30
C THR A 28 14.88 5.94 -15.27
N ALA A 29 15.53 4.80 -15.57
CA ALA A 29 16.23 4.58 -16.84
C ALA A 29 15.34 3.80 -17.83
N GLY A 30 14.21 3.23 -17.38
CA GLY A 30 13.25 2.48 -18.17
C GLY A 30 11.92 3.22 -18.39
N GLU A 31 11.14 2.81 -19.38
CA GLU A 31 9.91 3.48 -19.79
C GLU A 31 8.64 2.82 -19.23
N ARG A 32 8.72 1.57 -18.75
CA ARG A 32 7.54 0.82 -18.30
C ARG A 32 7.00 1.38 -16.99
N PRO A 33 5.74 1.85 -16.94
CA PRO A 33 5.22 2.40 -15.69
C PRO A 33 5.03 1.33 -14.62
N MET A 34 5.36 1.68 -13.36
CA MET A 34 5.08 0.88 -12.19
C MET A 34 4.46 1.79 -11.12
N LEU A 35 3.28 1.40 -10.62
CA LEU A 35 2.57 2.12 -9.57
C LEU A 35 2.48 1.27 -8.31
N CYS A 36 2.92 1.83 -7.19
CA CYS A 36 2.91 1.20 -5.88
C CYS A 36 1.87 1.86 -4.97
N ILE A 37 1.04 1.06 -4.29
CA ILE A 37 -0.03 1.49 -3.39
C ILE A 37 0.23 0.91 -2.00
N HIS A 38 0.35 1.78 -1.00
CA HIS A 38 0.65 1.42 0.38
C HIS A 38 -0.55 0.83 1.15
N GLY A 39 -0.30 0.27 2.34
CA GLY A 39 -1.30 -0.26 3.25
C GLY A 39 -2.03 0.80 4.08
N GLY A 40 -2.99 0.39 4.90
CA GLY A 40 -3.71 1.28 5.81
C GLY A 40 -2.76 1.96 6.81
N ALA A 41 -3.00 3.24 7.10
CA ALA A 41 -2.19 4.10 7.96
C ALA A 41 -0.71 4.26 7.55
N ALA A 42 -0.32 3.74 6.38
CA ALA A 42 1.00 3.91 5.77
C ALA A 42 1.06 5.15 4.85
N HIS A 43 2.08 5.25 4.03
CA HIS A 43 2.31 6.35 3.10
C HIS A 43 3.27 5.93 1.96
N ALA A 44 3.44 6.75 0.94
CA ALA A 44 4.24 6.45 -0.26
C ALA A 44 5.67 6.00 0.03
N HIS A 45 6.30 6.52 1.08
CA HIS A 45 7.66 6.11 1.51
C HIS A 45 7.78 4.63 1.93
N TRP A 46 6.67 3.88 1.99
CA TRP A 46 6.69 2.43 2.24
C TRP A 46 7.48 1.64 1.20
N PHE A 47 7.69 2.26 0.03
CA PHE A 47 8.41 1.66 -1.10
C PHE A 47 9.83 2.19 -1.28
N ASP A 48 10.33 3.09 -0.42
CA ASP A 48 11.67 3.70 -0.53
C ASP A 48 12.80 2.66 -0.64
N TYR A 49 12.67 1.52 0.06
CA TYR A 49 13.70 0.47 0.08
C TYR A 49 13.61 -0.50 -1.09
N VAL A 50 12.48 -0.57 -1.79
CA VAL A 50 12.26 -1.51 -2.88
C VAL A 50 12.22 -0.86 -4.25
N ALA A 51 11.82 0.40 -4.34
CA ALA A 51 11.76 1.13 -5.61
C ALA A 51 13.08 1.10 -6.38
N PRO A 52 14.28 1.28 -5.76
CA PRO A 52 15.56 1.20 -6.47
C PRO A 52 15.79 -0.13 -7.19
N GLY A 53 15.16 -1.20 -6.69
CA GLY A 53 15.22 -2.51 -7.30
C GLY A 53 14.56 -2.59 -8.68
N PHE A 54 13.79 -1.59 -9.11
CA PHE A 54 13.02 -1.60 -10.35
C PHE A 54 13.35 -0.44 -11.29
N THR A 55 14.00 0.64 -10.82
CA THR A 55 14.22 1.85 -11.62
C THR A 55 15.13 1.69 -12.83
N ALA A 56 15.82 0.57 -12.97
CA ALA A 56 16.63 0.28 -14.16
C ALA A 56 15.78 0.05 -15.42
N ASP A 57 14.57 -0.47 -15.26
CA ASP A 57 13.68 -0.90 -16.35
C ASP A 57 12.24 -0.42 -16.21
N HIS A 58 11.88 0.18 -15.07
CA HIS A 58 10.55 0.72 -14.80
C HIS A 58 10.61 2.16 -14.29
N HIS A 59 9.63 2.96 -14.69
CA HIS A 59 9.35 4.26 -14.07
C HIS A 59 8.48 4.06 -12.85
N VAL A 60 9.10 4.07 -11.67
CA VAL A 60 8.43 3.71 -10.41
C VAL A 60 7.82 4.93 -9.74
N ARG A 61 6.55 4.83 -9.41
CA ARG A 61 5.80 5.81 -8.62
C ARG A 61 5.13 5.15 -7.43
N SER A 62 5.07 5.84 -6.31
CA SER A 62 4.33 5.41 -5.13
C SER A 62 3.32 6.47 -4.73
N LEU A 63 2.04 6.09 -4.69
CA LEU A 63 0.92 6.98 -4.43
C LEU A 63 0.57 7.01 -2.95
N ASP A 64 0.38 8.20 -2.39
CA ASP A 64 -0.35 8.40 -1.14
C ASP A 64 -1.85 8.35 -1.43
N LEU A 65 -2.55 7.41 -0.84
CA LEU A 65 -4.01 7.31 -0.94
C LEU A 65 -4.70 8.52 -0.29
N ARG A 66 -5.93 8.90 -0.76
CA ARG A 66 -6.73 9.88 -0.02
C ARG A 66 -6.76 9.58 1.48
N GLY A 67 -6.65 10.60 2.31
CA GLY A 67 -6.62 10.43 3.77
C GLY A 67 -5.31 9.86 4.33
N HIS A 68 -4.26 9.71 3.51
CA HIS A 68 -2.96 9.18 3.91
C HIS A 68 -1.81 10.07 3.42
N GLY A 69 -0.66 9.96 4.08
CA GLY A 69 0.56 10.65 3.71
C GLY A 69 0.34 12.14 3.50
N ASP A 70 0.85 12.68 2.42
CA ASP A 70 0.71 14.09 2.06
C ASP A 70 -0.48 14.36 1.12
N SER A 71 -1.27 13.32 0.79
CA SER A 71 -2.55 13.49 0.10
C SER A 71 -3.60 14.16 0.97
N ALA A 72 -4.56 14.84 0.33
CA ALA A 72 -5.65 15.49 1.02
C ALA A 72 -6.53 14.48 1.78
N TRP A 73 -7.05 14.92 2.92
CA TRP A 73 -8.15 14.25 3.59
C TRP A 73 -9.46 14.57 2.88
N ALA A 74 -10.37 13.62 2.87
CA ALA A 74 -11.67 13.75 2.23
C ALA A 74 -12.79 13.69 3.26
N GLN A 75 -14.04 13.93 2.81
CA GLN A 75 -15.20 13.74 3.67
C GLN A 75 -15.27 12.27 4.13
N PRO A 76 -15.58 12.01 5.42
CA PRO A 76 -15.55 10.66 5.97
C PRO A 76 -16.39 9.63 5.19
N SER A 77 -17.53 10.04 4.64
CA SER A 77 -18.40 9.18 3.84
C SER A 77 -17.81 8.72 2.50
N SER A 78 -16.73 9.35 2.04
CA SER A 78 -16.08 9.04 0.76
C SER A 78 -14.94 8.00 0.87
N TYR A 79 -14.68 7.45 2.05
CA TYR A 79 -13.69 6.39 2.22
C TYR A 79 -14.33 5.02 1.94
N SER A 80 -14.39 4.63 0.66
CA SER A 80 -14.86 3.32 0.21
C SER A 80 -13.85 2.67 -0.73
N TRP A 81 -13.91 1.36 -0.86
CA TRP A 81 -13.05 0.60 -1.79
C TRP A 81 -13.17 1.08 -3.23
N HIS A 82 -14.40 1.37 -3.68
CA HIS A 82 -14.66 1.88 -5.02
C HIS A 82 -14.06 3.28 -5.20
N THR A 83 -14.27 4.17 -4.23
CA THR A 83 -13.73 5.53 -4.30
C THR A 83 -12.20 5.54 -4.33
N PHE A 84 -11.55 4.67 -3.55
CA PHE A 84 -10.09 4.50 -3.62
C PHE A 84 -9.64 3.97 -4.99
N ALA A 85 -10.38 3.03 -5.58
CA ALA A 85 -10.07 2.51 -6.91
C ALA A 85 -10.30 3.57 -8.00
N ASP A 86 -11.34 4.42 -7.86
CA ASP A 86 -11.60 5.55 -8.74
C ASP A 86 -10.49 6.61 -8.64
N ASP A 87 -9.90 6.83 -7.46
CA ASP A 87 -8.72 7.69 -7.31
C ASP A 87 -7.52 7.14 -8.08
N VAL A 88 -7.28 5.84 -7.94
CA VAL A 88 -6.21 5.16 -8.70
C VAL A 88 -6.47 5.30 -10.20
N ASN A 89 -7.72 5.13 -10.65
CA ASN A 89 -8.06 5.31 -12.07
C ASN A 89 -7.82 6.74 -12.55
N ALA A 90 -8.29 7.74 -11.80
CA ALA A 90 -8.08 9.14 -12.14
C ALA A 90 -6.59 9.51 -12.14
N PHE A 91 -5.79 8.99 -11.18
CA PHE A 91 -4.34 9.14 -11.17
C PHE A 91 -3.68 8.53 -12.42
N VAL A 92 -4.07 7.31 -12.77
CA VAL A 92 -3.59 6.59 -13.97
C VAL A 92 -3.93 7.35 -15.26
N GLU A 93 -5.13 7.94 -15.34
CA GLU A 93 -5.55 8.76 -16.48
C GLU A 93 -4.78 10.08 -16.58
N GLN A 94 -4.60 10.80 -15.46
CA GLN A 94 -3.88 12.08 -15.41
C GLN A 94 -2.41 11.95 -15.84
N LEU A 95 -1.77 10.83 -15.51
CA LEU A 95 -0.38 10.56 -15.88
C LEU A 95 -0.26 9.72 -17.15
N ASP A 96 -1.37 9.43 -17.83
CA ASP A 96 -1.48 8.55 -19.02
C ASP A 96 -0.70 7.23 -18.87
N LEU A 97 -0.81 6.58 -17.71
CA LEU A 97 -0.14 5.30 -17.49
C LEU A 97 -0.84 4.21 -18.32
N ARG A 98 -0.07 3.52 -19.15
CA ARG A 98 -0.54 2.41 -19.99
C ARG A 98 0.37 1.22 -19.80
N ASP A 99 -0.18 0.01 -19.89
CA ASP A 99 0.56 -1.24 -19.75
C ASP A 99 1.45 -1.25 -18.50
N PHE A 100 0.93 -0.73 -17.40
CA PHE A 100 1.68 -0.57 -16.16
C PHE A 100 1.58 -1.78 -15.24
N VAL A 101 2.57 -1.92 -14.36
CA VAL A 101 2.57 -2.85 -13.24
C VAL A 101 1.93 -2.16 -12.04
N LEU A 102 0.90 -2.77 -11.44
CA LEU A 102 0.29 -2.30 -10.21
C LEU A 102 0.68 -3.19 -9.04
N ILE A 103 1.30 -2.60 -8.03
CA ILE A 103 1.72 -3.28 -6.80
C ILE A 103 0.94 -2.70 -5.63
N GLY A 104 0.16 -3.51 -4.93
CA GLY A 104 -0.59 -3.07 -3.76
C GLY A 104 -0.30 -3.88 -2.51
N HIS A 105 0.03 -3.20 -1.40
CA HIS A 105 0.28 -3.83 -0.11
C HIS A 105 -0.94 -3.71 0.81
N SER A 106 -1.36 -4.82 1.44
CA SER A 106 -2.41 -4.82 2.47
C SER A 106 -3.72 -4.16 1.99
N MET A 107 -4.13 -3.01 2.58
CA MET A 107 -5.28 -2.22 2.11
C MET A 107 -5.09 -1.80 0.65
N GLY A 108 -3.89 -1.33 0.27
CA GLY A 108 -3.56 -1.00 -1.12
C GLY A 108 -3.68 -2.20 -2.06
N GLY A 109 -3.42 -3.42 -1.57
CA GLY A 109 -3.63 -4.63 -2.36
C GLY A 109 -5.11 -4.90 -2.64
N MET A 110 -5.99 -4.70 -1.66
CA MET A 110 -7.44 -4.80 -1.89
C MET A 110 -7.93 -3.70 -2.85
N ILE A 111 -7.43 -2.47 -2.71
CA ILE A 111 -7.74 -1.37 -3.65
C ILE A 111 -7.27 -1.71 -5.06
N SER A 112 -6.06 -2.26 -5.20
CA SER A 112 -5.50 -2.68 -6.49
C SER A 112 -6.31 -3.82 -7.12
N LEU A 113 -6.83 -4.75 -6.31
CA LEU A 113 -7.70 -5.82 -6.78
C LEU A 113 -9.06 -5.28 -7.25
N VAL A 114 -9.66 -4.34 -6.51
CA VAL A 114 -10.89 -3.64 -6.91
C VAL A 114 -10.65 -2.87 -8.21
N TYR A 115 -9.56 -2.12 -8.30
CA TYR A 115 -9.16 -1.41 -9.53
C TYR A 115 -9.06 -2.37 -10.73
N ALA A 116 -8.32 -3.47 -10.59
CA ALA A 116 -8.14 -4.44 -11.66
C ALA A 116 -9.48 -5.09 -12.11
N ALA A 117 -10.42 -5.24 -11.19
CA ALA A 117 -11.75 -5.76 -11.48
C ALA A 117 -12.68 -4.75 -12.18
N MET A 118 -12.46 -3.45 -11.95
CA MET A 118 -13.29 -2.36 -12.51
C MET A 118 -12.68 -1.76 -13.78
N HIS A 119 -11.36 -1.68 -13.88
CA HIS A 119 -10.62 -0.96 -14.92
C HIS A 119 -9.53 -1.85 -15.58
N PRO A 120 -9.88 -2.97 -16.22
CA PRO A 120 -8.88 -3.95 -16.69
C PRO A 120 -8.05 -3.47 -17.90
N GLY A 121 -8.45 -2.40 -18.59
CA GLY A 121 -7.93 -2.06 -19.92
C GLY A 121 -6.55 -1.40 -19.97
N ARG A 122 -5.98 -0.96 -18.84
CA ARG A 122 -4.68 -0.25 -18.80
C ARG A 122 -3.60 -1.01 -18.06
N LEU A 123 -3.97 -2.09 -17.38
CA LEU A 123 -3.09 -2.85 -16.49
C LEU A 123 -2.36 -3.95 -17.27
N ALA A 124 -1.04 -4.03 -17.16
CA ALA A 124 -0.25 -5.14 -17.72
C ALA A 124 -0.08 -6.30 -16.73
N ARG A 125 0.18 -5.99 -15.46
CA ARG A 125 0.43 -6.99 -14.40
C ARG A 125 -0.07 -6.49 -13.05
N LEU A 126 -0.52 -7.42 -12.21
CA LEU A 126 -1.00 -7.14 -10.86
C LEU A 126 -0.15 -7.89 -9.82
N VAL A 127 0.32 -7.17 -8.80
CA VAL A 127 1.02 -7.76 -7.65
C VAL A 127 0.28 -7.39 -6.36
N ILE A 128 -0.25 -8.38 -5.67
CA ILE A 128 -0.99 -8.23 -4.41
C ILE A 128 -0.10 -8.72 -3.27
N VAL A 129 0.23 -7.82 -2.34
CA VAL A 129 1.18 -8.08 -1.27
C VAL A 129 0.46 -8.20 0.06
N ASP A 130 0.45 -9.39 0.60
CA ASP A 130 -0.05 -9.80 1.93
C ASP A 130 -1.41 -9.19 2.31
N THR A 131 -2.38 -9.37 1.45
CA THR A 131 -3.71 -8.77 1.55
C THR A 131 -4.75 -9.76 2.05
N ILE A 132 -5.41 -9.43 3.15
CA ILE A 132 -6.55 -10.20 3.68
C ILE A 132 -7.72 -10.16 2.68
N MET A 133 -8.22 -11.31 2.24
CA MET A 133 -9.33 -11.42 1.29
C MET A 133 -10.72 -11.27 1.93
N LEU A 134 -10.82 -11.56 3.22
CA LEU A 134 -12.02 -11.35 4.02
C LEU A 134 -11.61 -11.15 5.49
N MET A 135 -11.92 -9.98 6.04
CA MET A 135 -11.58 -9.67 7.42
C MET A 135 -12.69 -10.16 8.37
N PRO A 136 -12.36 -10.79 9.52
CA PRO A 136 -13.36 -11.13 10.54
C PRO A 136 -14.11 -9.89 11.03
N MET A 137 -15.43 -9.98 11.20
CA MET A 137 -16.29 -8.83 11.57
C MET A 137 -15.90 -8.18 12.89
N GLU A 138 -15.43 -8.97 13.86
CA GLU A 138 -14.91 -8.44 15.14
C GLU A 138 -13.69 -7.53 14.94
N ARG A 139 -12.84 -7.86 13.96
CA ARG A 139 -11.69 -7.01 13.61
C ARG A 139 -12.16 -5.73 12.94
N VAL A 140 -13.15 -5.80 12.04
CA VAL A 140 -13.78 -4.62 11.44
C VAL A 140 -14.36 -3.71 12.53
N ALA A 141 -15.09 -4.28 13.49
CA ALA A 141 -15.68 -3.53 14.61
C ALA A 141 -14.60 -2.82 15.45
N ARG A 142 -13.50 -3.53 15.78
CA ARG A 142 -12.37 -2.92 16.51
C ARG A 142 -11.69 -1.80 15.73
N MET A 143 -11.52 -1.95 14.41
CA MET A 143 -10.98 -0.90 13.56
C MET A 143 -11.88 0.33 13.54
N ASN A 144 -13.20 0.14 13.42
CA ASN A 144 -14.17 1.23 13.43
C ASN A 144 -14.17 1.95 14.78
N GLU A 145 -14.14 1.21 15.90
CA GLU A 145 -14.03 1.81 17.24
C GLU A 145 -12.73 2.61 17.39
N PHE A 146 -11.59 2.03 16.99
CA PHE A 146 -10.30 2.72 17.02
C PHE A 146 -10.34 4.00 16.18
N GLY A 147 -10.91 3.95 14.99
CA GLY A 147 -11.03 5.10 14.09
C GLY A 147 -11.84 6.26 14.67
N ARG A 148 -12.85 5.97 15.49
CA ARG A 148 -13.69 7.00 16.17
C ARG A 148 -13.01 7.68 17.35
N LYS A 149 -11.92 7.09 17.90
CA LYS A 149 -11.20 7.73 19.02
C LYS A 149 -10.45 8.97 18.52
N PRO A 150 -10.32 10.02 19.33
CA PRO A 150 -9.54 11.21 18.95
C PRO A 150 -8.12 10.87 18.53
N ALA A 151 -7.61 11.55 17.50
CA ALA A 151 -6.22 11.42 17.10
C ALA A 151 -5.29 11.89 18.22
N ARG A 152 -4.28 11.09 18.54
CA ARG A 152 -3.26 11.49 19.52
C ARG A 152 -2.43 12.65 18.96
N ALA A 153 -2.21 13.66 19.78
CA ALA A 153 -1.34 14.79 19.49
C ALA A 153 -0.07 14.70 20.35
N TYR A 154 1.07 14.99 19.75
CA TYR A 154 2.39 14.96 20.35
C TYR A 154 2.96 16.38 20.43
N ALA A 155 3.80 16.66 21.44
CA ALA A 155 4.39 17.99 21.58
C ALA A 155 5.46 18.24 20.50
N THR A 156 6.22 17.22 20.13
CA THR A 156 7.29 17.33 19.14
C THR A 156 7.24 16.17 18.12
N GLN A 157 7.97 16.34 17.01
CA GLN A 157 8.16 15.26 16.03
C GLN A 157 8.90 14.07 16.64
N GLU A 158 9.89 14.34 17.49
CA GLU A 158 10.67 13.30 18.16
C GLU A 158 9.79 12.44 19.07
N GLU A 159 8.83 13.06 19.77
CA GLU A 159 7.87 12.29 20.58
C GLU A 159 6.99 11.38 19.71
N LEU A 160 6.53 11.87 18.56
CA LEU A 160 5.77 11.07 17.60
C LEU A 160 6.63 9.90 17.10
N ILE A 161 7.86 10.16 16.66
CA ILE A 161 8.79 9.14 16.16
C ILE A 161 9.07 8.07 17.22
N ALA A 162 9.35 8.47 18.45
CA ALA A 162 9.64 7.54 19.54
C ALA A 162 8.48 6.60 19.88
N ARG A 163 7.24 7.05 19.62
CA ARG A 163 6.01 6.30 19.89
C ARG A 163 5.42 5.61 18.67
N TYR A 164 6.00 5.83 17.50
CA TYR A 164 5.55 5.19 16.26
C TYR A 164 5.73 3.68 16.32
N ARG A 165 4.75 2.95 15.85
CA ARG A 165 4.80 1.50 15.67
C ARG A 165 4.16 1.17 14.32
N LEU A 166 4.68 0.15 13.66
CA LEU A 166 4.03 -0.41 12.49
C LEU A 166 2.69 -1.07 12.89
N GLU A 167 1.71 -0.97 12.04
CA GLU A 167 0.41 -1.63 12.23
C GLU A 167 0.22 -2.74 11.19
N PRO A 168 -0.02 -3.97 11.61
CA PRO A 168 -0.36 -4.42 12.97
C PRO A 168 0.84 -4.54 13.90
N ALA A 169 0.59 -4.32 15.19
CA ALA A 169 1.65 -4.27 16.21
C ALA A 169 2.41 -5.60 16.41
N GLU A 170 1.85 -6.72 16.02
CA GLU A 170 2.50 -8.03 16.05
C GLU A 170 3.57 -8.21 14.95
N SER A 171 3.59 -7.36 13.93
CA SER A 171 4.51 -7.42 12.81
C SER A 171 5.57 -6.32 12.91
N GLN A 172 6.64 -6.57 13.66
CA GLN A 172 7.71 -5.61 13.94
C GLN A 172 9.09 -6.20 13.59
N MET A 173 9.22 -6.77 12.38
CA MET A 173 10.47 -7.40 11.95
C MET A 173 11.45 -6.43 11.28
N ALA A 174 10.95 -5.30 10.78
CA ALA A 174 11.79 -4.31 10.12
C ALA A 174 12.85 -3.73 11.08
N ALA A 175 14.02 -3.43 10.54
CA ALA A 175 15.12 -2.86 11.31
C ALA A 175 14.75 -1.50 11.93
N PRO A 176 15.29 -1.13 13.11
CA PRO A 176 14.94 0.11 13.79
C PRO A 176 15.10 1.37 12.94
N GLU A 177 16.12 1.43 12.10
CA GLU A 177 16.35 2.55 11.17
C GLU A 177 15.28 2.65 10.09
N VAL A 178 14.74 1.52 9.63
CA VAL A 178 13.62 1.46 8.67
C VAL A 178 12.35 1.98 9.35
N ILE A 179 12.05 1.50 10.56
CA ILE A 179 10.89 1.97 11.34
C ILE A 179 11.00 3.47 11.62
N ARG A 180 12.20 3.96 11.99
CA ARG A 180 12.43 5.38 12.23
C ARG A 180 12.17 6.20 10.96
N ARG A 181 12.62 5.74 9.79
CA ARG A 181 12.35 6.42 8.52
C ARG A 181 10.84 6.51 8.25
N MET A 182 10.10 5.42 8.43
CA MET A 182 8.65 5.43 8.28
C MET A 182 8.01 6.44 9.25
N ALA A 183 8.46 6.46 10.50
CA ALA A 183 7.98 7.39 11.52
C ALA A 183 8.20 8.87 11.13
N MET A 184 9.36 9.20 10.58
CA MET A 184 9.70 10.57 10.16
C MET A 184 8.73 11.12 9.10
N HIS A 185 8.26 10.26 8.19
CA HIS A 185 7.33 10.64 7.11
C HIS A 185 5.85 10.51 7.51
N SER A 186 5.54 9.89 8.67
CA SER A 186 4.17 9.63 9.09
C SER A 186 3.48 10.79 9.79
N GLY A 187 4.20 11.84 10.18
CA GLY A 187 3.70 12.94 11.00
C GLY A 187 3.66 14.28 10.28
N ARG A 188 2.71 15.12 10.69
CA ARG A 188 2.66 16.55 10.31
C ARG A 188 2.32 17.42 11.52
N GLN A 189 2.81 18.66 11.52
CA GLN A 189 2.46 19.67 12.51
C GLN A 189 1.11 20.31 12.15
N GLY A 190 0.23 20.37 13.12
CA GLY A 190 -1.04 21.08 12.98
C GLY A 190 -0.93 22.58 13.29
N PRO A 191 -1.99 23.35 13.05
CA PRO A 191 -2.01 24.79 13.31
C PRO A 191 -1.86 25.14 14.81
N ASP A 192 -2.12 24.19 15.70
CA ASP A 192 -1.90 24.30 17.16
C ASP A 192 -0.45 23.99 17.57
N GLY A 193 0.48 23.84 16.62
CA GLY A 193 1.87 23.51 16.85
C GLY A 193 2.13 22.06 17.25
N ARG A 194 1.10 21.24 17.42
CA ARG A 194 1.24 19.83 17.82
C ARG A 194 1.37 18.89 16.62
N TRP A 195 2.10 17.82 16.80
CA TRP A 195 2.30 16.79 15.78
C TRP A 195 1.22 15.72 15.84
N ARG A 196 0.76 15.27 14.69
CA ARG A 196 -0.22 14.19 14.53
C ARG A 196 0.18 13.30 13.35
N HIS A 197 -0.29 12.05 13.37
CA HIS A 197 -0.15 11.20 12.19
C HIS A 197 -0.91 11.77 11.00
N LYS A 198 -0.32 11.65 9.82
CA LYS A 198 -0.91 12.09 8.53
C LYS A 198 -2.13 11.27 8.12
N ALA A 199 -2.24 10.02 8.60
CA ALA A 199 -3.38 9.15 8.28
C ALA A 199 -4.66 9.67 8.96
N ASP A 200 -5.71 9.88 8.16
CA ASP A 200 -7.04 10.21 8.64
C ASP A 200 -7.70 8.99 9.30
N ARG A 201 -8.02 9.10 10.57
CA ARG A 201 -8.65 8.01 11.33
C ARG A 201 -10.05 7.67 10.81
N SER A 202 -10.69 8.58 10.10
CA SER A 202 -11.99 8.35 9.47
C SER A 202 -11.96 7.21 8.46
N VAL A 203 -10.82 6.94 7.84
CA VAL A 203 -10.62 5.76 6.99
C VAL A 203 -10.95 4.47 7.76
N SER A 204 -10.47 4.34 8.99
CA SER A 204 -10.78 3.20 9.84
C SER A 204 -12.17 3.29 10.46
N ALA A 205 -12.64 4.48 10.84
CA ALA A 205 -13.94 4.69 11.48
C ALA A 205 -15.13 4.28 10.58
N TYR A 206 -14.96 4.44 9.27
CA TYR A 206 -16.00 4.13 8.26
C TYR A 206 -15.64 2.91 7.40
N PHE A 207 -14.63 2.15 7.79
CA PHE A 207 -14.22 0.95 7.07
C PHE A 207 -15.39 -0.03 6.92
N ARG A 208 -15.61 -0.50 5.70
CA ARG A 208 -16.56 -1.55 5.34
C ARG A 208 -15.80 -2.62 4.56
N GLN A 209 -15.89 -3.86 4.98
CA GLN A 209 -15.22 -4.91 4.23
C GLN A 209 -15.99 -5.30 2.97
N ILE A 210 -15.24 -5.82 1.99
CA ILE A 210 -15.75 -6.57 0.86
C ILE A 210 -15.05 -7.93 0.78
N ALA A 211 -15.69 -8.89 0.13
CA ALA A 211 -15.05 -10.17 -0.14
C ALA A 211 -14.09 -10.03 -1.33
N GLY A 212 -12.80 -10.24 -1.09
CA GLY A 212 -11.78 -10.11 -2.14
C GLY A 212 -11.73 -11.32 -3.09
N VAL A 213 -11.99 -12.53 -2.59
CA VAL A 213 -11.88 -13.76 -3.39
C VAL A 213 -12.73 -13.73 -4.66
N PRO A 214 -14.02 -13.29 -4.67
CA PRO A 214 -14.81 -13.22 -5.88
C PRO A 214 -14.29 -12.22 -6.93
N LEU A 215 -13.55 -11.19 -6.52
CA LEU A 215 -13.01 -10.19 -7.46
C LEU A 215 -11.97 -10.79 -8.42
N TRP A 216 -11.29 -11.85 -8.02
CA TRP A 216 -10.27 -12.50 -8.84
C TRP A 216 -10.80 -13.08 -10.15
N GLU A 217 -12.07 -13.42 -10.24
CA GLU A 217 -12.73 -13.87 -11.49
C GLU A 217 -12.68 -12.79 -12.60
N LYS A 218 -12.59 -11.52 -12.17
CA LYS A 218 -12.54 -10.36 -13.09
C LYS A 218 -11.12 -9.96 -13.46
N VAL A 219 -10.10 -10.46 -12.77
CA VAL A 219 -8.69 -10.17 -13.08
C VAL A 219 -8.27 -10.95 -14.31
N LYS A 220 -7.94 -10.24 -15.38
CA LYS A 220 -7.61 -10.83 -16.71
C LYS A 220 -6.12 -10.77 -17.04
N VAL A 221 -5.35 -10.02 -16.27
CA VAL A 221 -3.91 -9.87 -16.46
C VAL A 221 -3.14 -10.91 -15.64
N PRO A 222 -1.87 -11.21 -16.01
CA PRO A 222 -1.00 -11.97 -15.14
C PRO A 222 -0.94 -11.35 -13.74
N ALA A 223 -1.05 -12.19 -12.72
CA ALA A 223 -1.09 -11.72 -11.34
C ALA A 223 -0.23 -12.57 -10.41
N LEU A 224 0.42 -11.89 -9.46
CA LEU A 224 1.23 -12.47 -8.40
C LEU A 224 0.64 -12.10 -7.03
N VAL A 225 0.49 -13.08 -6.17
CA VAL A 225 0.28 -12.85 -4.74
C VAL A 225 1.61 -13.09 -4.02
N ILE A 226 2.02 -12.13 -3.20
CA ILE A 226 3.20 -12.26 -2.33
C ILE A 226 2.72 -12.33 -0.89
N ARG A 227 3.20 -13.32 -0.13
CA ARG A 227 3.01 -13.39 1.32
C ARG A 227 4.34 -13.44 2.06
N GLY A 228 4.39 -12.92 3.27
CA GLY A 228 5.50 -13.14 4.18
C GLY A 228 5.45 -14.56 4.75
N GLU A 229 6.60 -15.21 4.89
CA GLU A 229 6.73 -16.54 5.48
C GLU A 229 5.98 -16.66 6.82
N ARG A 230 6.09 -15.64 7.67
CA ARG A 230 5.50 -15.59 9.02
C ARG A 230 4.13 -14.93 9.07
N SER A 231 3.66 -14.37 7.94
CA SER A 231 2.39 -13.67 7.93
C SER A 231 1.20 -14.60 8.15
N ARG A 232 0.26 -14.10 8.97
CA ARG A 232 -1.04 -14.72 9.22
C ARG A 232 -2.19 -13.99 8.50
N ARG A 233 -1.86 -13.06 7.61
CA ARG A 233 -2.86 -12.22 6.92
C ARG A 233 -3.42 -12.88 5.67
N PHE A 234 -2.53 -13.38 4.84
CA PHE A 234 -2.89 -14.16 3.67
C PHE A 234 -2.41 -15.60 3.85
N THR A 235 -3.34 -16.54 3.97
CA THR A 235 -3.05 -17.93 4.29
C THR A 235 -2.98 -18.81 3.04
N PRO A 236 -2.32 -19.99 3.10
CA PRO A 236 -2.36 -20.95 2.00
C PRO A 236 -3.79 -21.39 1.62
N ALA A 237 -4.71 -21.45 2.58
CA ALA A 237 -6.13 -21.77 2.31
C ALA A 237 -6.78 -20.67 1.46
N GLN A 238 -6.57 -19.40 1.79
CA GLN A 238 -7.06 -18.28 0.97
C GLN A 238 -6.43 -18.27 -0.43
N PHE A 239 -5.17 -18.67 -0.56
CA PHE A 239 -4.55 -18.82 -1.89
C PHE A 239 -5.20 -19.93 -2.72
N ALA A 240 -5.54 -21.05 -2.10
CA ALA A 240 -6.25 -22.13 -2.79
C ALA A 240 -7.62 -21.65 -3.32
N GLU A 241 -8.35 -20.85 -2.53
CA GLU A 241 -9.62 -20.23 -2.96
C GLU A 241 -9.42 -19.25 -4.13
N VAL A 242 -8.35 -18.44 -4.09
CA VAL A 242 -7.99 -17.51 -5.18
C VAL A 242 -7.66 -18.30 -6.44
N ARG A 243 -6.81 -19.34 -6.36
CA ARG A 243 -6.45 -20.17 -7.51
C ARG A 243 -7.63 -20.93 -8.12
N ALA A 244 -8.60 -21.33 -7.32
CA ALA A 244 -9.81 -21.98 -7.83
C ALA A 244 -10.61 -21.05 -8.77
N ARG A 245 -10.52 -19.72 -8.58
CA ARG A 245 -11.24 -18.71 -9.38
C ARG A 245 -10.38 -18.07 -10.48
N ALA A 246 -9.08 -18.02 -10.26
CA ALA A 246 -8.10 -17.43 -11.16
C ALA A 246 -6.85 -18.32 -11.23
N PRO A 247 -6.87 -19.40 -12.03
CA PRO A 247 -5.78 -20.40 -12.08
C PRO A 247 -4.42 -19.83 -12.51
N GLN A 248 -4.44 -18.67 -13.21
CA GLN A 248 -3.22 -17.98 -13.69
C GLN A 248 -2.47 -17.25 -12.58
N VAL A 249 -3.05 -17.10 -11.36
CA VAL A 249 -2.41 -16.39 -10.25
C VAL A 249 -1.24 -17.21 -9.70
N GLN A 250 -0.08 -16.58 -9.61
CA GLN A 250 1.12 -17.14 -9.01
C GLN A 250 1.22 -16.77 -7.53
N LEU A 251 1.93 -17.57 -6.75
CA LEU A 251 2.26 -17.27 -5.35
C LEU A 251 3.77 -17.21 -5.18
N ALA A 252 4.24 -16.19 -4.49
CA ALA A 252 5.59 -16.14 -3.93
C ALA A 252 5.53 -15.98 -2.42
N GLU A 253 6.40 -16.69 -1.72
CA GLU A 253 6.62 -16.54 -0.29
C GLU A 253 7.98 -15.90 -0.07
N VAL A 254 8.01 -14.79 0.68
CA VAL A 254 9.25 -14.09 0.99
C VAL A 254 9.72 -14.54 2.39
N PRO A 255 10.93 -15.13 2.48
CA PRO A 255 11.45 -15.62 3.77
C PRO A 255 11.78 -14.46 4.70
N ALA A 256 11.87 -14.77 6.00
CA ALA A 256 12.21 -13.82 7.07
C ALA A 256 11.39 -12.52 6.98
N SER A 257 10.11 -12.62 6.68
CA SER A 257 9.20 -11.48 6.64
C SER A 257 7.83 -11.84 7.21
N ASP A 258 7.16 -10.85 7.77
CA ASP A 258 5.77 -10.89 8.20
C ASP A 258 4.92 -10.02 7.28
N HIS A 259 4.00 -9.23 7.81
CA HIS A 259 3.06 -8.41 7.05
C HIS A 259 3.72 -7.29 6.23
N HIS A 260 4.80 -6.71 6.75
CA HIS A 260 5.46 -5.55 6.12
C HIS A 260 6.63 -5.95 5.21
N ILE A 261 6.39 -6.86 4.27
CA ILE A 261 7.40 -7.53 3.44
C ILE A 261 8.39 -6.54 2.81
N THR A 262 7.90 -5.40 2.31
CA THR A 262 8.71 -4.34 1.68
C THR A 262 9.71 -3.68 2.65
N LEU A 263 9.46 -3.80 3.96
CA LEU A 263 10.29 -3.26 5.03
C LEU A 263 11.09 -4.35 5.74
N ASP A 264 10.51 -5.54 5.89
CA ASP A 264 11.10 -6.68 6.60
C ASP A 264 12.22 -7.33 5.79
N ASN A 265 11.95 -7.60 4.49
CA ASN A 265 12.90 -8.19 3.56
C ASN A 265 12.78 -7.56 2.16
N PRO A 266 13.29 -6.32 1.96
CA PRO A 266 13.21 -5.62 0.68
C PRO A 266 13.86 -6.40 -0.48
N HIS A 267 14.97 -7.12 -0.24
CA HIS A 267 15.64 -7.91 -1.25
C HIS A 267 14.78 -9.08 -1.75
N GLY A 268 14.23 -9.86 -0.81
CA GLY A 268 13.34 -10.98 -1.16
C GLY A 268 12.08 -10.51 -1.87
N PHE A 269 11.55 -9.33 -1.49
CA PHE A 269 10.43 -8.72 -2.20
C PHE A 269 10.79 -8.37 -3.66
N VAL A 270 11.92 -7.67 -3.87
CA VAL A 270 12.38 -7.29 -5.21
C VAL A 270 12.62 -8.52 -6.07
N GLU A 271 13.27 -9.54 -5.52
CA GLU A 271 13.52 -10.82 -6.21
C GLU A 271 12.20 -11.50 -6.65
N ALA A 272 11.24 -11.61 -5.73
CA ALA A 272 9.94 -12.22 -6.01
C ALA A 272 9.18 -11.47 -7.13
N VAL A 273 9.19 -10.13 -7.11
CA VAL A 273 8.55 -9.32 -8.16
C VAL A 273 9.31 -9.46 -9.49
N ARG A 274 10.65 -9.38 -9.49
CA ARG A 274 11.45 -9.51 -10.72
C ARG A 274 11.30 -10.87 -11.41
N ASN A 275 11.19 -11.94 -10.65
CA ASN A 275 10.96 -13.28 -11.20
C ASN A 275 9.58 -13.42 -11.87
N PHE A 276 8.64 -12.54 -11.55
CA PHE A 276 7.30 -12.50 -12.13
C PHE A 276 7.22 -11.55 -13.34
N LEU A 277 8.01 -10.48 -13.39
CA LEU A 277 7.98 -9.47 -14.47
C LEU A 277 8.57 -10.01 -15.77
#